data_e368b5b195ca9d5a9bdd89092c92afff
#
_entry.id   e368b5b195ca9d5a9bdd89092c92afff
#
_cell.length_a   1.000
_cell.length_b   1.000
_cell.length_c   1.000
_cell.angle_alpha   90.00
_cell.angle_beta   90.00
_cell.angle_gamma   90.00
#
_symmetry.space_group_name_H-M   'P 1'
#
loop_
_entity.id
_entity.type
_entity.pdbx_description
1 polymer ?
#
loop_
_entity_poly.entity_id
_entity_poly.type
_entity_poly.pdbx_seq_one_letter_code
_entity_poly.pdbx_strand_id
1 'polypeptide(L)'
;MATWSPLTNKIRESGDNSGNRKYKVTRITPHCWVGQVSIENGLAYFATTSRQVSSNYIIGSDGRVGGCVREEYRAWTSSSRDNDNRAITIECASDTKSPYAFKDAVYNKLVLLCADICKRYGKKKLLWFSDKSKRVNYTPASDEMVLTLHRDFTSTDCPGNWLYSRMGSLATQVTAILQGGGSGNTYTVCTSGSALRLRAEPNTSSKQVGYINNGTVFTSDKVVKGQNISGVDTWVYYNGGYVSGKYLSPTPVCPDPTPTPTPPTPTPPSGTKYRCTCSKGVNIRSGAGTGYSKVGAVNYGQVVTIYSPKNGWGNTTSSGNRWVCMKYFKKV
;
A
#
# COMPACT_ATOMS: atom_id res chain seq x y z
N MET A 1 -12.44 -10.33 22.55
CA MET A 1 -11.96 -10.16 21.17
C MET A 1 -10.54 -9.63 21.23
N ALA A 2 -9.71 -9.87 20.22
CA ALA A 2 -8.36 -9.31 20.20
C ALA A 2 -8.45 -7.78 20.01
N THR A 3 -7.68 -7.03 20.77
CA THR A 3 -7.62 -5.56 20.74
C THR A 3 -7.13 -5.02 19.40
N TRP A 4 -6.29 -5.81 18.70
CA TRP A 4 -5.66 -5.47 17.43
C TRP A 4 -5.73 -6.62 16.43
N SER A 5 -5.72 -6.25 15.14
CA SER A 5 -5.50 -7.20 14.05
C SER A 5 -4.11 -7.82 14.16
N PRO A 6 -3.94 -9.14 13.92
CA PRO A 6 -2.63 -9.78 13.82
C PRO A 6 -1.79 -9.24 12.65
N LEU A 7 -2.38 -8.49 11.73
CA LEU A 7 -1.67 -7.81 10.63
C LEU A 7 -0.98 -6.51 11.08
N THR A 8 -1.12 -6.11 12.34
CA THR A 8 -0.54 -4.87 12.87
C THR A 8 0.97 -5.00 13.07
N ASN A 9 1.74 -4.19 12.36
CA ASN A 9 3.20 -4.20 12.39
C ASN A 9 3.77 -3.33 13.53
N LYS A 10 3.05 -2.27 13.93
CA LYS A 10 3.45 -1.34 14.98
C LYS A 10 2.25 -0.73 15.65
N ILE A 11 2.35 -0.50 16.96
CA ILE A 11 1.31 0.15 17.75
C ILE A 11 1.91 1.40 18.40
N ARG A 12 1.17 2.51 18.30
CA ARG A 12 1.36 3.70 19.10
C ARG A 12 -0.01 4.30 19.37
N GLU A 13 -0.51 4.14 20.58
CA GLU A 13 -1.85 4.53 20.94
C GLU A 13 -2.01 6.06 20.95
N SER A 14 -3.14 6.52 20.43
CA SER A 14 -3.59 7.91 20.51
C SER A 14 -4.53 8.08 21.71
N GLY A 15 -4.36 9.18 22.45
CA GLY A 15 -5.28 9.61 23.49
C GLY A 15 -6.62 10.14 22.96
N ASP A 16 -6.69 10.47 21.67
CA ASP A 16 -7.88 11.03 21.02
C ASP A 16 -8.91 9.94 20.71
N ASN A 17 -9.61 9.50 21.74
CA ASN A 17 -10.67 8.50 21.65
C ASN A 17 -11.72 8.73 22.76
N SER A 18 -12.86 8.06 22.65
CA SER A 18 -13.95 8.17 23.62
C SER A 18 -14.10 6.94 24.52
N GLY A 19 -13.02 6.14 24.65
CA GLY A 19 -13.09 4.90 25.39
C GLY A 19 -14.04 3.89 24.74
N ASN A 20 -14.68 3.02 25.53
CA ASN A 20 -15.49 1.92 25.06
C ASN A 20 -16.62 2.37 24.10
N ARG A 21 -16.82 1.60 23.04
CA ARG A 21 -17.92 1.77 22.10
C ARG A 21 -19.27 1.55 22.78
N LYS A 22 -20.25 2.35 22.36
CA LYS A 22 -21.64 2.21 22.82
C LYS A 22 -22.44 1.15 22.06
N TYR A 23 -21.96 0.78 20.87
CA TYR A 23 -22.65 -0.15 19.97
C TYR A 23 -21.71 -1.24 19.46
N LYS A 24 -22.29 -2.35 18.99
CA LYS A 24 -21.56 -3.40 18.30
C LYS A 24 -20.92 -2.88 17.03
N VAL A 25 -19.74 -3.35 16.71
CA VAL A 25 -19.08 -3.05 15.43
C VAL A 25 -19.82 -3.74 14.30
N THR A 26 -20.31 -2.96 13.36
CA THR A 26 -21.09 -3.37 12.19
C THR A 26 -20.67 -2.69 10.91
N ARG A 27 -19.66 -1.82 10.99
CA ARG A 27 -19.18 -1.00 9.87
C ARG A 27 -17.66 -1.01 9.79
N ILE A 28 -17.16 -0.81 8.58
CA ILE A 28 -15.75 -0.42 8.32
C ILE A 28 -15.79 0.86 7.50
N THR A 29 -14.98 1.86 7.90
CA THR A 29 -14.90 3.14 7.21
C THR A 29 -13.44 3.40 6.80
N PRO A 30 -13.06 3.09 5.54
CA PRO A 30 -11.74 3.44 5.03
C PRO A 30 -11.69 4.91 4.62
N HIS A 31 -10.55 5.56 4.88
CA HIS A 31 -10.25 6.95 4.58
C HIS A 31 -9.02 7.06 3.68
N CYS A 32 -8.80 8.22 3.06
CA CYS A 32 -7.54 8.57 2.41
C CYS A 32 -6.77 9.58 3.27
N TRP A 33 -5.51 9.30 3.54
CA TRP A 33 -4.61 10.18 4.33
C TRP A 33 -4.24 11.49 3.61
N VAL A 34 -4.38 11.54 2.29
CA VAL A 34 -3.94 12.65 1.43
C VAL A 34 -2.41 12.86 1.51
N GLY A 35 -1.67 11.76 1.39
CA GLY A 35 -0.20 11.73 1.39
C GLY A 35 0.35 10.30 1.43
N GLN A 36 1.57 10.14 0.95
CA GLN A 36 2.31 8.87 0.98
C GLN A 36 2.98 8.68 2.36
N VAL A 37 2.16 8.58 3.41
CA VAL A 37 2.61 8.48 4.79
C VAL A 37 3.20 7.10 5.11
N SER A 38 4.25 7.06 5.94
CA SER A 38 4.68 5.83 6.62
C SER A 38 3.86 5.58 7.88
N ILE A 39 3.80 4.32 8.34
CA ILE A 39 3.11 4.05 9.62
C ILE A 39 3.76 4.78 10.80
N GLU A 40 5.07 4.98 10.78
CA GLU A 40 5.79 5.69 11.83
C GLU A 40 5.31 7.14 11.95
N ASN A 41 5.21 7.84 10.82
CA ASN A 41 4.78 9.24 10.78
C ASN A 41 3.29 9.38 11.10
N GLY A 42 2.44 8.48 10.58
CA GLY A 42 1.01 8.50 10.86
C GLY A 42 0.68 8.20 12.31
N LEU A 43 1.33 7.21 12.90
CA LEU A 43 1.22 6.90 14.34
C LEU A 43 1.72 8.05 15.20
N ALA A 44 2.85 8.68 14.82
CA ALA A 44 3.36 9.85 15.54
C ALA A 44 2.36 11.01 15.48
N TYR A 45 1.79 11.29 14.31
CA TYR A 45 0.78 12.33 14.14
C TYR A 45 -0.42 12.12 15.07
N PHE A 46 -1.06 10.95 15.05
CA PHE A 46 -2.21 10.67 15.89
C PHE A 46 -1.90 10.65 17.40
N ALA A 47 -0.66 10.37 17.78
CA ALA A 47 -0.26 10.37 19.19
C ALA A 47 0.09 11.76 19.74
N THR A 48 0.33 12.75 18.87
CA THR A 48 0.84 14.07 19.29
C THR A 48 0.05 15.25 18.75
N THR A 49 -0.92 15.03 17.86
CA THR A 49 -1.73 16.12 17.30
C THR A 49 -2.65 16.73 18.35
N SER A 50 -2.84 18.05 18.28
CA SER A 50 -3.85 18.77 19.09
C SER A 50 -5.22 18.83 18.41
N ARG A 51 -5.40 18.19 17.24
CA ARG A 51 -6.60 18.33 16.39
C ARG A 51 -7.76 17.43 16.80
N GLN A 52 -7.75 16.73 17.88
CA GLN A 52 -8.84 15.82 18.30
C GLN A 52 -9.31 14.90 17.16
N VAL A 53 -8.38 14.25 16.51
CA VAL A 53 -8.61 13.29 15.41
C VAL A 53 -7.81 12.03 15.65
N SER A 54 -8.39 10.90 15.29
CA SER A 54 -7.73 9.60 15.37
C SER A 54 -8.36 8.58 14.42
N SER A 55 -7.76 7.41 14.29
CA SER A 55 -8.29 6.26 13.57
C SER A 55 -7.97 4.99 14.33
N ASN A 56 -8.69 3.90 14.09
CA ASN A 56 -8.29 2.62 14.69
C ASN A 56 -6.98 2.13 14.06
N TYR A 57 -6.88 2.21 12.74
CA TYR A 57 -5.71 1.76 12.00
C TYR A 57 -5.21 2.80 11.00
N ILE A 58 -3.95 2.68 10.64
CA ILE A 58 -3.35 3.33 9.47
C ILE A 58 -2.63 2.30 8.62
N ILE A 59 -2.77 2.39 7.29
CA ILE A 59 -2.00 1.62 6.32
C ILE A 59 -1.00 2.57 5.66
N GLY A 60 0.28 2.32 5.89
CA GLY A 60 1.38 3.09 5.30
C GLY A 60 1.54 2.83 3.80
N SER A 61 2.29 3.71 3.13
CA SER A 61 2.52 3.65 1.68
C SER A 61 3.26 2.39 1.20
N ASP A 62 3.83 1.63 2.13
CA ASP A 62 4.48 0.33 1.93
C ASP A 62 3.56 -0.87 2.23
N GLY A 63 2.31 -0.62 2.64
CA GLY A 63 1.34 -1.64 2.99
C GLY A 63 1.46 -2.18 4.41
N ARG A 64 2.36 -1.66 5.26
CA ARG A 64 2.37 -2.01 6.68
C ARG A 64 1.19 -1.39 7.42
N VAL A 65 0.76 -2.03 8.52
CA VAL A 65 -0.37 -1.60 9.35
C VAL A 65 0.10 -1.05 10.67
N GLY A 66 -0.36 0.15 11.03
CA GLY A 66 -0.19 0.74 12.35
C GLY A 66 -1.49 0.73 13.15
N GLY A 67 -1.42 0.44 14.46
CA GLY A 67 -2.53 0.53 15.40
C GLY A 67 -2.49 1.85 16.16
N CYS A 68 -3.57 2.65 16.08
CA CYS A 68 -3.67 3.98 16.70
C CYS A 68 -4.66 4.02 17.86
N VAL A 69 -5.88 3.48 17.68
CA VAL A 69 -6.92 3.36 18.70
C VAL A 69 -7.43 1.93 18.74
N ARG A 70 -7.48 1.34 19.91
CA ARG A 70 -7.97 -0.04 20.12
C ARG A 70 -9.34 -0.24 19.49
N GLU A 71 -9.60 -1.44 18.98
CA GLU A 71 -10.89 -1.72 18.31
C GLU A 71 -12.08 -1.60 19.23
N GLU A 72 -11.93 -1.89 20.51
CA GLU A 72 -12.97 -1.71 21.53
C GLU A 72 -13.29 -0.24 21.82
N TYR A 73 -12.42 0.71 21.41
CA TYR A 73 -12.60 2.14 21.63
C TYR A 73 -13.11 2.85 20.38
N ARG A 74 -13.90 3.90 20.59
CA ARG A 74 -14.36 4.78 19.52
C ARG A 74 -13.27 5.77 19.13
N ALA A 75 -12.70 5.64 17.95
CA ALA A 75 -11.83 6.66 17.34
C ALA A 75 -12.67 7.88 16.90
N TRP A 76 -12.00 9.00 16.61
CA TRP A 76 -12.62 10.25 16.14
C TRP A 76 -12.22 10.50 14.68
N THR A 77 -12.89 9.85 13.74
CA THR A 77 -12.42 9.78 12.34
C THR A 77 -13.42 10.33 11.33
N SER A 78 -14.70 9.92 11.39
CA SER A 78 -15.65 10.16 10.29
C SER A 78 -16.53 11.40 10.47
N SER A 79 -16.26 12.24 11.47
CA SER A 79 -17.14 13.37 11.86
C SER A 79 -18.56 12.95 12.26
N SER A 80 -18.77 11.67 12.51
CA SER A 80 -20.05 11.10 12.95
C SER A 80 -19.86 10.22 14.17
N ARG A 81 -20.33 10.71 15.32
CA ARG A 81 -20.27 9.95 16.57
C ARG A 81 -20.98 8.59 16.47
N ASP A 82 -22.11 8.53 15.78
CA ASP A 82 -22.84 7.28 15.60
C ASP A 82 -22.09 6.30 14.70
N ASN A 83 -21.56 6.78 13.57
CA ASN A 83 -20.74 5.93 12.69
C ASN A 83 -19.49 5.42 13.40
N ASP A 84 -18.72 6.30 14.05
CA ASP A 84 -17.47 5.94 14.72
C ASP A 84 -17.68 4.97 15.89
N ASN A 85 -18.85 4.97 16.53
CA ASN A 85 -19.23 3.96 17.53
C ASN A 85 -19.47 2.56 16.92
N ARG A 86 -19.80 2.47 15.63
CA ARG A 86 -20.15 1.24 14.91
C ARG A 86 -19.06 0.79 13.94
N ALA A 87 -18.10 1.66 13.63
CA ALA A 87 -17.11 1.43 12.58
C ALA A 87 -15.71 1.20 13.13
N ILE A 88 -15.00 0.24 12.56
CA ILE A 88 -13.54 0.25 12.56
C ILE A 88 -13.09 1.18 11.44
N THR A 89 -12.31 2.19 11.78
CA THR A 89 -11.85 3.22 10.86
C THR A 89 -10.39 2.96 10.45
N ILE A 90 -10.07 3.20 9.18
CA ILE A 90 -8.77 2.86 8.61
C ILE A 90 -8.30 4.02 7.73
N GLU A 91 -7.25 4.71 8.13
CA GLU A 91 -6.57 5.69 7.30
C GLU A 91 -5.62 4.99 6.33
N CYS A 92 -5.66 5.35 5.07
CA CYS A 92 -4.86 4.72 4.02
C CYS A 92 -3.97 5.76 3.33
N ALA A 93 -2.67 5.49 3.23
CA ALA A 93 -1.77 6.32 2.45
C ALA A 93 -2.26 6.44 1.00
N SER A 94 -2.26 7.64 0.46
CA SER A 94 -2.81 7.95 -0.86
C SER A 94 -1.99 9.03 -1.55
N ASP A 95 -2.29 9.33 -2.80
CA ASP A 95 -1.79 10.54 -3.45
C ASP A 95 -2.33 11.80 -2.79
N THR A 96 -1.63 12.93 -3.00
CA THR A 96 -1.99 14.24 -2.42
C THR A 96 -3.04 14.99 -3.22
N LYS A 97 -3.36 14.53 -4.43
CA LYS A 97 -4.31 15.17 -5.35
C LYS A 97 -5.39 14.17 -5.78
N SER A 98 -6.56 14.71 -6.12
CA SER A 98 -7.63 13.94 -6.73
C SER A 98 -7.09 13.12 -7.93
N PRO A 99 -7.47 11.86 -8.06
CA PRO A 99 -8.53 11.13 -7.34
C PRO A 99 -8.08 10.49 -6.01
N TYR A 100 -6.92 10.87 -5.44
CA TYR A 100 -6.32 10.33 -4.21
C TYR A 100 -6.03 8.83 -4.32
N ALA A 101 -5.31 8.46 -5.36
CA ALA A 101 -5.03 7.06 -5.67
C ALA A 101 -4.19 6.37 -4.58
N PHE A 102 -4.49 5.11 -4.33
CA PHE A 102 -3.70 4.25 -3.45
C PHE A 102 -2.69 3.46 -4.27
N LYS A 103 -1.52 3.20 -3.70
CA LYS A 103 -0.62 2.18 -4.24
C LYS A 103 -1.25 0.79 -4.06
N ASP A 104 -0.87 -0.15 -4.92
CA ASP A 104 -1.35 -1.54 -4.85
C ASP A 104 -1.10 -2.16 -3.46
N ALA A 105 0.07 -1.93 -2.87
CA ALA A 105 0.41 -2.40 -1.53
C ALA A 105 -0.60 -1.93 -0.46
N VAL A 106 -1.06 -0.68 -0.55
CA VAL A 106 -2.04 -0.10 0.37
C VAL A 106 -3.42 -0.71 0.16
N TYR A 107 -3.89 -0.77 -1.09
CA TYR A 107 -5.21 -1.32 -1.39
C TYR A 107 -5.32 -2.81 -1.05
N ASN A 108 -4.30 -3.59 -1.42
CA ASN A 108 -4.25 -5.02 -1.11
C ASN A 108 -4.23 -5.26 0.41
N LYS A 109 -3.48 -4.46 1.16
CA LYS A 109 -3.49 -4.54 2.63
C LYS A 109 -4.85 -4.15 3.21
N LEU A 110 -5.54 -3.15 2.62
CA LEU A 110 -6.90 -2.77 3.02
C LEU A 110 -7.87 -3.95 2.86
N VAL A 111 -7.82 -4.68 1.73
CA VAL A 111 -8.63 -5.90 1.53
C VAL A 111 -8.38 -6.92 2.64
N LEU A 112 -7.11 -7.21 2.95
CA LEU A 112 -6.74 -8.18 3.96
C LEU A 112 -7.14 -7.75 5.37
N LEU A 113 -6.94 -6.48 5.72
CA LEU A 113 -7.31 -5.93 7.02
C LEU A 113 -8.84 -5.95 7.22
N CYS A 114 -9.60 -5.57 6.19
CA CYS A 114 -11.06 -5.67 6.21
C CYS A 114 -11.54 -7.12 6.39
N ALA A 115 -10.91 -8.09 5.72
CA ALA A 115 -11.25 -9.51 5.85
C ALA A 115 -10.92 -10.03 7.26
N ASP A 116 -9.77 -9.67 7.83
CA ASP A 116 -9.38 -10.03 9.19
C ASP A 116 -10.37 -9.46 10.23
N ILE A 117 -10.69 -8.16 10.13
CA ILE A 117 -11.68 -7.52 10.98
C ILE A 117 -13.02 -8.24 10.87
N CYS A 118 -13.56 -8.44 9.68
CA CYS A 118 -14.81 -9.15 9.46
C CYS A 118 -14.78 -10.53 10.11
N LYS A 119 -13.73 -11.32 9.89
CA LYS A 119 -13.58 -12.68 10.46
C LYS A 119 -13.59 -12.65 11.99
N ARG A 120 -12.82 -11.75 12.62
CA ARG A 120 -12.76 -11.63 14.10
C ARG A 120 -14.09 -11.18 14.72
N TYR A 121 -14.89 -10.42 13.98
CA TYR A 121 -16.24 -10.01 14.37
C TYR A 121 -17.34 -10.99 13.93
N GLY A 122 -16.98 -12.21 13.48
CA GLY A 122 -17.93 -13.27 13.08
C GLY A 122 -18.72 -12.95 11.82
N LYS A 123 -18.21 -12.06 10.95
CA LYS A 123 -18.88 -11.65 9.72
C LYS A 123 -18.50 -12.55 8.55
N LYS A 124 -19.47 -12.87 7.71
CA LYS A 124 -19.34 -13.71 6.50
C LYS A 124 -19.43 -12.89 5.21
N LYS A 125 -19.89 -11.62 5.32
CA LYS A 125 -20.08 -10.74 4.18
C LYS A 125 -19.68 -9.33 4.55
N LEU A 126 -19.00 -8.65 3.61
CA LEU A 126 -18.80 -7.21 3.61
C LEU A 126 -19.66 -6.61 2.50
N LEU A 127 -20.55 -5.70 2.85
CA LEU A 127 -21.54 -5.13 1.94
C LEU A 127 -21.14 -3.72 1.50
N TRP A 128 -21.44 -3.41 0.25
CA TRP A 128 -21.38 -2.08 -0.31
C TRP A 128 -22.69 -1.72 -1.00
N PHE A 129 -23.21 -0.54 -0.69
CA PHE A 129 -24.34 0.06 -1.39
C PHE A 129 -23.89 1.38 -2.02
N SER A 130 -24.10 1.56 -3.32
CA SER A 130 -23.79 2.82 -4.02
C SER A 130 -24.71 3.96 -3.55
N ASP A 131 -25.94 3.65 -3.17
CA ASP A 131 -26.85 4.60 -2.57
C ASP A 131 -26.46 4.93 -1.13
N LYS A 132 -26.25 6.24 -0.86
CA LYS A 132 -25.84 6.75 0.46
C LYS A 132 -26.86 6.46 1.54
N SER A 133 -28.15 6.73 1.26
CA SER A 133 -29.22 6.57 2.25
C SER A 133 -29.32 5.10 2.68
N LYS A 134 -29.26 4.20 1.71
CA LYS A 134 -29.28 2.75 1.97
C LYS A 134 -28.09 2.34 2.84
N ARG A 135 -26.84 2.69 2.49
CA ARG A 135 -25.67 2.22 3.25
C ARG A 135 -25.58 2.78 4.66
N VAL A 136 -26.04 4.02 4.89
CA VAL A 136 -26.00 4.66 6.21
C VAL A 136 -27.10 4.12 7.12
N ASN A 137 -28.29 3.85 6.57
CA ASN A 137 -29.47 3.42 7.33
C ASN A 137 -29.66 1.90 7.37
N TYR A 138 -28.83 1.14 6.65
CA TYR A 138 -28.94 -0.32 6.63
C TYR A 138 -28.59 -0.89 8.00
N THR A 139 -29.44 -1.79 8.48
CA THR A 139 -29.20 -2.59 9.69
C THR A 139 -28.63 -3.95 9.26
N PRO A 140 -27.31 -4.19 9.43
CA PRO A 140 -26.71 -5.43 9.01
C PRO A 140 -27.20 -6.64 9.81
N ALA A 141 -27.36 -7.77 9.14
CA ALA A 141 -27.55 -9.05 9.81
C ALA A 141 -26.34 -9.42 10.68
N SER A 142 -26.46 -10.41 11.53
CA SER A 142 -25.41 -10.78 12.48
C SER A 142 -24.10 -11.17 11.80
N ASP A 143 -24.18 -11.75 10.59
CA ASP A 143 -23.04 -12.19 9.77
C ASP A 143 -22.61 -11.16 8.69
N GLU A 144 -23.16 -9.94 8.72
CA GLU A 144 -22.87 -8.87 7.76
C GLU A 144 -22.12 -7.70 8.38
N MET A 145 -21.29 -7.05 7.61
CA MET A 145 -20.64 -5.77 7.89
C MET A 145 -20.81 -4.84 6.69
N VAL A 146 -20.92 -3.53 6.93
CA VAL A 146 -21.17 -2.54 5.87
C VAL A 146 -20.01 -1.58 5.74
N LEU A 147 -19.62 -1.27 4.50
CA LEU A 147 -18.71 -0.18 4.19
C LEU A 147 -19.45 1.15 4.24
N THR A 148 -18.92 2.10 5.00
CA THR A 148 -19.35 3.50 5.03
C THR A 148 -18.18 4.41 4.67
N LEU A 149 -18.46 5.68 4.39
CA LEU A 149 -17.47 6.65 3.94
C LEU A 149 -17.50 7.90 4.80
N HIS A 150 -16.37 8.61 4.92
CA HIS A 150 -16.33 9.90 5.57
C HIS A 150 -17.29 10.91 4.91
N ARG A 151 -17.32 10.96 3.56
CA ARG A 151 -18.26 11.81 2.79
C ARG A 151 -19.74 11.50 2.99
N ASP A 152 -20.06 10.42 3.68
CA ASP A 152 -21.45 10.13 4.04
C ASP A 152 -21.96 11.03 5.18
N PHE A 153 -21.04 11.59 5.98
CA PHE A 153 -21.36 12.27 7.23
C PHE A 153 -20.97 13.74 7.25
N THR A 154 -20.07 14.16 6.38
CA THR A 154 -19.64 15.55 6.26
C THR A 154 -19.22 15.88 4.83
N SER A 155 -19.11 17.18 4.50
CA SER A 155 -18.64 17.64 3.19
C SER A 155 -17.12 17.43 3.10
N THR A 156 -16.68 16.38 2.40
CA THR A 156 -15.28 16.04 2.17
C THR A 156 -15.13 15.16 0.93
N ASP A 157 -13.96 15.19 0.32
CA ASP A 157 -13.62 14.27 -0.79
C ASP A 157 -13.22 12.87 -0.32
N CYS A 158 -12.93 12.69 0.99
CA CYS A 158 -12.53 11.40 1.55
C CYS A 158 -13.62 10.31 1.32
N PRO A 159 -13.24 9.13 0.88
CA PRO A 159 -11.91 8.53 0.72
C PRO A 159 -11.26 8.73 -0.66
N GLY A 160 -11.70 9.71 -1.44
CA GLY A 160 -11.28 9.96 -2.80
C GLY A 160 -12.03 9.11 -3.85
N ASN A 161 -12.12 9.64 -5.07
CA ASN A 161 -12.86 8.97 -6.14
C ASN A 161 -12.17 7.67 -6.60
N TRP A 162 -10.86 7.56 -6.40
CA TRP A 162 -10.13 6.33 -6.71
C TRP A 162 -10.62 5.14 -5.87
N LEU A 163 -10.72 5.31 -4.54
CA LEU A 163 -11.24 4.25 -3.67
C LEU A 163 -12.76 4.11 -3.82
N TYR A 164 -13.49 5.23 -3.95
CA TYR A 164 -14.95 5.20 -4.12
C TYR A 164 -15.38 4.28 -5.26
N SER A 165 -14.74 4.38 -6.43
CA SER A 165 -15.03 3.52 -7.59
C SER A 165 -14.70 2.04 -7.37
N ARG A 166 -13.93 1.72 -6.33
CA ARG A 166 -13.48 0.36 -6.00
C ARG A 166 -14.16 -0.25 -4.77
N MET A 167 -15.07 0.49 -4.12
CA MET A 167 -15.73 0.00 -2.90
C MET A 167 -16.53 -1.29 -3.14
N GLY A 168 -17.20 -1.41 -4.28
CA GLY A 168 -17.89 -2.66 -4.68
C GLY A 168 -16.92 -3.83 -4.85
N SER A 169 -15.79 -3.58 -5.50
CA SER A 169 -14.73 -4.58 -5.67
C SER A 169 -14.11 -4.97 -4.32
N LEU A 170 -13.84 -4.00 -3.44
CA LEU A 170 -13.36 -4.26 -2.07
C LEU A 170 -14.33 -5.18 -1.30
N ALA A 171 -15.61 -4.87 -1.32
CA ALA A 171 -16.63 -5.69 -0.65
C ALA A 171 -16.70 -7.12 -1.21
N THR A 172 -16.63 -7.26 -2.54
CA THR A 172 -16.64 -8.57 -3.22
C THR A 172 -15.39 -9.39 -2.86
N GLN A 173 -14.20 -8.80 -2.91
CA GLN A 173 -12.94 -9.47 -2.60
C GLN A 173 -12.92 -9.94 -1.12
N VAL A 174 -13.30 -9.06 -0.20
CA VAL A 174 -13.38 -9.41 1.23
C VAL A 174 -14.39 -10.54 1.47
N THR A 175 -15.58 -10.45 0.87
CA THR A 175 -16.61 -11.49 1.01
C THR A 175 -16.13 -12.83 0.46
N ALA A 176 -15.43 -12.84 -0.68
CA ALA A 176 -14.83 -14.07 -1.22
C ALA A 176 -13.82 -14.71 -0.25
N ILE A 177 -12.97 -13.90 0.39
CA ILE A 177 -12.03 -14.38 1.42
C ILE A 177 -12.79 -14.97 2.62
N LEU A 178 -13.85 -14.32 3.08
CA LEU A 178 -14.63 -14.76 4.24
C LEU A 178 -15.39 -16.06 3.99
N GLN A 179 -15.86 -16.28 2.79
CA GLN A 179 -16.60 -17.48 2.37
C GLN A 179 -15.68 -18.66 2.03
N GLY A 180 -14.37 -18.51 2.26
CA GLY A 180 -13.39 -19.52 1.87
C GLY A 180 -13.22 -19.59 0.33
N GLY A 181 -13.68 -18.55 -0.38
CA GLY A 181 -13.77 -18.47 -1.84
C GLY A 181 -14.28 -19.78 -2.42
N GLY A 182 -15.55 -20.08 -2.46
CA GLY A 182 -16.16 -21.39 -2.84
C GLY A 182 -15.10 -22.50 -3.02
N SER A 183 -15.17 -23.68 -2.70
CA SER A 183 -14.20 -24.81 -2.58
C SER A 183 -12.75 -24.66 -3.13
N GLY A 184 -12.29 -23.44 -3.43
CA GLY A 184 -10.96 -23.14 -4.00
C GLY A 184 -9.96 -22.56 -3.00
N ASN A 185 -8.68 -22.76 -3.28
CA ASN A 185 -7.60 -22.16 -2.48
C ASN A 185 -7.51 -20.65 -2.72
N THR A 186 -7.19 -19.89 -1.67
CA THR A 186 -6.90 -18.45 -1.76
C THR A 186 -5.43 -18.25 -2.15
N TYR A 187 -5.19 -17.40 -3.11
CA TYR A 187 -3.86 -17.07 -3.61
C TYR A 187 -3.61 -15.57 -3.56
N THR A 188 -2.37 -15.19 -3.27
CA THR A 188 -1.87 -13.82 -3.43
C THR A 188 -0.82 -13.81 -4.53
N VAL A 189 -0.94 -12.86 -5.47
CA VAL A 189 0.08 -12.65 -6.51
C VAL A 189 1.31 -12.00 -5.90
N CYS A 190 2.44 -12.70 -5.94
CA CYS A 190 3.70 -12.29 -5.34
C CYS A 190 4.78 -12.18 -6.43
N THR A 191 4.84 -11.03 -7.07
CA THR A 191 5.87 -10.65 -8.05
C THR A 191 6.75 -9.54 -7.49
N SER A 192 7.89 -9.28 -8.12
CA SER A 192 8.80 -8.18 -7.71
C SER A 192 8.29 -6.78 -8.13
N GLY A 193 6.97 -6.54 -8.02
CA GLY A 193 6.34 -5.25 -8.35
C GLY A 193 5.73 -5.16 -9.75
N SER A 194 5.99 -6.11 -10.65
CA SER A 194 5.36 -6.15 -11.98
C SER A 194 4.03 -6.91 -11.95
N ALA A 195 3.10 -6.54 -12.83
CA ALA A 195 1.89 -7.33 -13.02
C ALA A 195 2.19 -8.70 -13.60
N LEU A 196 1.54 -9.74 -13.10
CA LEU A 196 1.64 -11.12 -13.58
C LEU A 196 0.77 -11.30 -14.84
N ARG A 197 1.30 -11.92 -15.87
CA ARG A 197 0.56 -12.18 -17.12
C ARG A 197 -0.47 -13.30 -16.94
N LEU A 198 -1.70 -13.06 -17.37
CA LEU A 198 -2.68 -14.11 -17.59
C LEU A 198 -2.49 -14.71 -18.97
N ARG A 199 -2.46 -16.03 -19.05
CA ARG A 199 -2.24 -16.82 -20.27
C ARG A 199 -3.48 -17.63 -20.62
N ALA A 200 -3.76 -17.77 -21.92
CA ALA A 200 -4.89 -18.58 -22.39
C ALA A 200 -4.74 -20.04 -21.97
N GLU A 201 -3.50 -20.56 -21.97
CA GLU A 201 -3.15 -21.91 -21.59
C GLU A 201 -2.05 -21.90 -20.51
N PRO A 202 -1.86 -22.98 -19.74
CA PRO A 202 -0.92 -23.03 -18.62
C PRO A 202 0.56 -23.16 -19.09
N ASN A 203 0.99 -22.22 -19.93
CA ASN A 203 2.37 -22.10 -20.43
C ASN A 203 2.71 -20.65 -20.82
N THR A 204 4.00 -20.34 -20.96
CA THR A 204 4.49 -18.99 -21.26
C THR A 204 4.44 -18.62 -22.74
N SER A 205 4.28 -19.58 -23.65
CA SER A 205 4.18 -19.38 -25.10
C SER A 205 2.75 -19.10 -25.57
N SER A 206 1.75 -19.45 -24.75
CA SER A 206 0.34 -19.22 -25.11
C SER A 206 -0.01 -17.73 -25.13
N LYS A 207 -1.09 -17.40 -25.83
CA LYS A 207 -1.59 -16.04 -25.95
C LYS A 207 -1.79 -15.42 -24.56
N GLN A 208 -1.31 -14.20 -24.40
CA GLN A 208 -1.62 -13.39 -23.23
C GLN A 208 -3.06 -12.87 -23.35
N VAL A 209 -3.87 -13.11 -22.32
CA VAL A 209 -5.29 -12.69 -22.27
C VAL A 209 -5.55 -11.57 -21.24
N GLY A 210 -4.56 -11.22 -20.43
CA GLY A 210 -4.68 -10.15 -19.46
C GLY A 210 -3.48 -10.06 -18.52
N TYR A 211 -3.69 -9.32 -17.43
CA TYR A 211 -2.73 -9.14 -16.33
C TYR A 211 -3.46 -9.22 -15.00
N ILE A 212 -2.72 -9.60 -13.96
CA ILE A 212 -3.13 -9.53 -12.56
C ILE A 212 -2.04 -8.82 -11.77
N ASN A 213 -2.39 -7.80 -11.00
CA ASN A 213 -1.42 -6.97 -10.30
C ASN A 213 -0.76 -7.72 -9.15
N ASN A 214 0.48 -7.35 -8.85
CA ASN A 214 1.18 -7.81 -7.66
C ASN A 214 0.36 -7.53 -6.40
N GLY A 215 0.31 -8.48 -5.47
CA GLY A 215 -0.46 -8.38 -4.22
C GLY A 215 -1.97 -8.61 -4.39
N THR A 216 -2.49 -8.84 -5.60
CA THR A 216 -3.91 -9.20 -5.78
C THR A 216 -4.20 -10.51 -5.08
N VAL A 217 -5.23 -10.51 -4.23
CA VAL A 217 -5.76 -11.72 -3.58
C VAL A 217 -6.95 -12.22 -4.39
N PHE A 218 -6.94 -13.50 -4.72
CA PHE A 218 -8.04 -14.16 -5.45
C PHE A 218 -8.20 -15.60 -5.00
N THR A 219 -9.35 -16.20 -5.31
CA THR A 219 -9.63 -17.61 -5.05
C THR A 219 -9.76 -18.37 -6.36
N SER A 220 -9.34 -19.62 -6.35
CA SER A 220 -9.53 -20.53 -7.46
C SER A 220 -9.56 -21.97 -6.98
N ASP A 221 -10.49 -22.76 -7.48
CA ASP A 221 -10.58 -24.19 -7.34
C ASP A 221 -9.91 -24.93 -8.51
N LYS A 222 -9.59 -24.21 -9.58
CA LYS A 222 -9.00 -24.79 -10.79
C LYS A 222 -7.49 -24.60 -10.80
N VAL A 223 -6.79 -25.65 -10.37
CA VAL A 223 -5.33 -25.77 -10.42
C VAL A 223 -4.98 -26.89 -11.38
N VAL A 224 -4.09 -26.62 -12.32
CA VAL A 224 -3.67 -27.58 -13.34
C VAL A 224 -2.15 -27.69 -13.40
N LYS A 225 -1.64 -28.79 -13.94
CA LYS A 225 -0.23 -28.91 -14.33
C LYS A 225 -0.01 -28.23 -15.68
N GLY A 226 1.09 -27.53 -15.81
CA GLY A 226 1.46 -26.85 -17.05
C GLY A 226 2.99 -26.77 -17.17
N GLN A 227 3.48 -25.78 -17.91
CA GLN A 227 4.91 -25.57 -18.08
C GLN A 227 5.59 -25.33 -16.72
N ASN A 228 6.70 -26.06 -16.50
CA ASN A 228 7.53 -25.86 -15.32
C ASN A 228 8.25 -24.51 -15.39
N ILE A 229 8.05 -23.67 -14.37
CA ILE A 229 8.72 -22.38 -14.21
C ILE A 229 9.59 -22.43 -12.95
N SER A 230 10.89 -22.65 -13.13
CA SER A 230 11.86 -22.71 -12.03
C SER A 230 11.45 -23.67 -10.90
N GLY A 231 11.05 -24.87 -11.26
CA GLY A 231 10.69 -25.93 -10.32
C GLY A 231 9.20 -26.02 -9.97
N VAL A 232 8.38 -25.07 -10.41
CA VAL A 232 6.93 -25.06 -10.16
C VAL A 232 6.18 -25.32 -11.46
N ASP A 233 5.41 -26.40 -11.52
CA ASP A 233 4.62 -26.83 -12.69
C ASP A 233 3.10 -26.55 -12.52
N THR A 234 2.70 -25.99 -11.38
CA THR A 234 1.30 -25.65 -11.11
C THR A 234 0.91 -24.32 -11.76
N TRP A 235 -0.28 -24.30 -12.32
CA TRP A 235 -0.92 -23.10 -12.89
C TRP A 235 -2.33 -22.97 -12.32
N VAL A 236 -2.71 -21.73 -11.96
CA VAL A 236 -3.99 -21.43 -11.31
C VAL A 236 -4.84 -20.62 -12.27
N TYR A 237 -6.09 -21.04 -12.46
CA TYR A 237 -7.03 -20.33 -13.31
C TYR A 237 -7.60 -19.12 -12.59
N TYR A 238 -7.66 -17.99 -13.28
CA TYR A 238 -8.26 -16.75 -12.78
C TYR A 238 -8.84 -15.95 -13.96
N ASN A 239 -10.09 -15.53 -13.85
CA ASN A 239 -10.75 -14.56 -14.75
C ASN A 239 -10.44 -14.75 -16.25
N GLY A 240 -10.64 -15.97 -16.75
CA GLY A 240 -10.47 -16.29 -18.17
C GLY A 240 -9.07 -16.68 -18.62
N GLY A 241 -8.11 -16.81 -17.69
CA GLY A 241 -6.74 -17.23 -18.02
C GLY A 241 -6.03 -17.96 -16.89
N TYR A 242 -4.81 -18.38 -17.14
CA TYR A 242 -3.95 -19.08 -16.20
C TYR A 242 -2.76 -18.23 -15.77
N VAL A 243 -2.39 -18.33 -14.51
CA VAL A 243 -1.17 -17.75 -13.93
C VAL A 243 -0.30 -18.85 -13.31
N SER A 244 1.03 -18.71 -13.45
CA SER A 244 1.95 -19.66 -12.86
C SER A 244 1.93 -19.60 -11.33
N GLY A 245 1.80 -20.76 -10.69
CA GLY A 245 1.86 -20.93 -9.24
C GLY A 245 3.18 -20.48 -8.61
N LYS A 246 4.27 -20.39 -9.41
CA LYS A 246 5.54 -19.81 -8.95
C LYS A 246 5.39 -18.41 -8.33
N TYR A 247 4.47 -17.62 -8.85
CA TYR A 247 4.26 -16.23 -8.44
C TYR A 247 3.03 -16.08 -7.54
N LEU A 248 2.58 -17.17 -6.92
CA LEU A 248 1.44 -17.19 -6.03
C LEU A 248 1.85 -17.67 -4.65
N SER A 249 1.36 -16.99 -3.62
CA SER A 249 1.39 -17.48 -2.24
C SER A 249 0.02 -18.05 -1.88
N PRO A 250 -0.03 -19.26 -1.26
CA PRO A 250 -1.28 -19.81 -0.73
C PRO A 250 -1.76 -19.12 0.55
N THR A 251 -0.99 -18.17 1.06
CA THR A 251 -1.36 -17.33 2.20
C THR A 251 -1.78 -15.95 1.70
N PRO A 252 -2.68 -15.24 2.39
CA PRO A 252 -3.09 -13.90 2.00
C PRO A 252 -1.98 -12.83 2.15
N VAL A 253 -0.77 -13.23 2.45
CA VAL A 253 0.42 -12.37 2.50
C VAL A 253 1.47 -12.97 1.58
N CYS A 254 2.06 -12.17 0.70
CA CYS A 254 3.29 -12.60 0.07
C CYS A 254 4.30 -12.86 1.19
N PRO A 255 4.93 -14.05 1.26
CA PRO A 255 6.04 -14.23 2.18
C PRO A 255 7.02 -13.08 1.90
N ASP A 256 7.41 -12.36 2.94
CA ASP A 256 8.57 -11.46 2.83
C ASP A 256 9.66 -12.28 2.13
N PRO A 257 10.31 -11.72 1.10
CA PRO A 257 11.44 -12.43 0.52
C PRO A 257 12.30 -12.82 1.69
N THR A 258 12.45 -14.14 1.91
CA THR A 258 13.29 -14.69 2.99
C THR A 258 14.53 -13.82 2.98
N PRO A 259 14.93 -13.18 4.09
CA PRO A 259 16.11 -12.37 4.07
C PRO A 259 17.22 -13.30 3.58
N THR A 260 17.56 -13.19 2.31
CA THR A 260 18.83 -13.69 1.81
C THR A 260 19.81 -13.17 2.85
N PRO A 261 20.66 -14.03 3.47
CA PRO A 261 21.58 -13.58 4.52
C PRO A 261 22.16 -12.28 4.00
N THR A 262 21.81 -11.20 4.70
CA THR A 262 22.03 -9.83 4.25
C THR A 262 23.48 -9.76 3.86
N PRO A 263 23.83 -9.53 2.58
CA PRO A 263 25.18 -9.10 2.28
C PRO A 263 25.39 -7.91 3.22
N PRO A 264 26.50 -7.82 3.94
CA PRO A 264 26.68 -6.79 4.98
C PRO A 264 26.15 -5.50 4.40
N THR A 265 25.22 -4.84 5.11
CA THR A 265 24.52 -3.62 4.71
C THR A 265 25.49 -2.80 3.88
N PRO A 266 25.24 -2.50 2.59
CA PRO A 266 26.18 -1.70 1.84
C PRO A 266 26.31 -0.42 2.63
N THR A 267 27.46 -0.22 3.24
CA THR A 267 27.86 1.07 3.83
C THR A 267 27.44 2.10 2.83
N PRO A 268 26.63 3.13 3.16
CA PRO A 268 26.19 4.13 2.20
C PRO A 268 27.42 4.50 1.38
N PRO A 269 27.38 4.45 0.01
CA PRO A 269 28.59 4.62 -0.78
C PRO A 269 29.30 5.86 -0.26
N SER A 270 30.50 5.69 0.26
CA SER A 270 31.29 6.79 0.80
C SER A 270 31.63 7.71 -0.35
N GLY A 271 30.86 8.77 -0.47
CA GLY A 271 31.09 9.74 -1.54
C GLY A 271 32.44 10.44 -1.33
N THR A 272 33.18 10.66 -2.40
CA THR A 272 34.42 11.41 -2.38
C THR A 272 34.13 12.89 -2.60
N LYS A 273 34.77 13.77 -1.83
CA LYS A 273 34.62 15.23 -1.95
C LYS A 273 35.43 15.78 -3.13
N TYR A 274 34.79 16.66 -3.91
CA TYR A 274 35.41 17.37 -5.05
C TYR A 274 35.04 18.83 -5.01
N ARG A 275 36.00 19.71 -5.38
CA ARG A 275 35.82 21.14 -5.49
C ARG A 275 35.59 21.54 -6.95
N CYS A 276 34.61 22.37 -7.23
CA CYS A 276 34.35 22.94 -8.53
C CYS A 276 35.47 23.93 -8.89
N THR A 277 36.15 23.73 -10.04
CA THR A 277 37.24 24.56 -10.55
C THR A 277 36.85 25.45 -11.72
N CYS A 278 35.60 25.36 -12.20
CA CYS A 278 35.10 26.18 -13.29
C CYS A 278 34.61 27.54 -12.78
N SER A 279 35.22 28.63 -13.20
CA SER A 279 34.87 30.01 -12.78
C SER A 279 33.42 30.40 -13.06
N LYS A 280 32.81 29.82 -14.11
CA LYS A 280 31.39 30.04 -14.48
C LYS A 280 30.44 29.11 -13.79
N GLY A 281 30.92 28.25 -12.87
CA GLY A 281 30.12 27.17 -12.27
C GLY A 281 29.87 26.02 -13.25
N VAL A 282 29.21 24.97 -12.74
CA VAL A 282 28.91 23.75 -13.51
C VAL A 282 27.42 23.38 -13.31
N ASN A 283 26.72 23.16 -14.41
CA ASN A 283 25.32 22.74 -14.34
C ASN A 283 25.19 21.34 -13.71
N ILE A 284 24.20 21.17 -12.82
CA ILE A 284 23.70 19.87 -12.38
C ILE A 284 22.62 19.43 -13.38
N ARG A 285 22.69 18.18 -13.85
CA ARG A 285 21.75 17.62 -14.82
C ARG A 285 21.03 16.41 -14.25
N SER A 286 19.84 16.11 -14.80
CA SER A 286 19.04 14.96 -14.40
C SER A 286 19.62 13.59 -14.81
N GLY A 287 20.72 13.58 -15.59
CA GLY A 287 21.42 12.38 -16.03
C GLY A 287 22.86 12.67 -16.43
N ALA A 288 23.66 11.62 -16.63
CA ALA A 288 25.08 11.68 -16.96
C ALA A 288 25.30 12.02 -18.46
N GLY A 289 25.11 13.28 -18.83
CA GLY A 289 25.28 13.75 -20.21
C GLY A 289 24.78 15.18 -20.43
N THR A 290 25.27 15.83 -21.49
CA THR A 290 24.89 17.23 -21.84
C THR A 290 23.46 17.34 -22.38
N GLY A 291 22.86 16.25 -22.88
CA GLY A 291 21.49 16.19 -23.37
C GLY A 291 20.41 16.14 -22.28
N TYR A 292 20.81 15.91 -21.03
CA TYR A 292 19.85 15.87 -19.92
C TYR A 292 19.51 17.26 -19.39
N SER A 293 18.29 17.42 -18.87
CA SER A 293 17.77 18.68 -18.35
C SER A 293 18.63 19.25 -17.22
N LYS A 294 18.77 20.58 -17.18
CA LYS A 294 19.43 21.29 -16.08
C LYS A 294 18.49 21.28 -14.86
N VAL A 295 18.98 20.83 -13.71
CA VAL A 295 18.22 20.73 -12.45
C VAL A 295 18.89 21.51 -11.30
N GLY A 296 19.93 22.27 -11.61
CA GLY A 296 20.66 23.11 -10.66
C GLY A 296 22.06 23.48 -11.17
N ALA A 297 22.89 24.05 -10.31
CA ALA A 297 24.27 24.37 -10.58
C ALA A 297 25.16 24.23 -9.35
N VAL A 298 26.48 24.05 -9.57
CA VAL A 298 27.52 24.10 -8.54
C VAL A 298 28.40 25.34 -8.88
N ASN A 299 28.57 26.22 -7.91
CA ASN A 299 29.36 27.42 -8.09
C ASN A 299 30.89 27.16 -8.02
N TYR A 300 31.67 28.07 -8.58
CA TYR A 300 33.12 28.03 -8.42
C TYR A 300 33.55 27.92 -6.94
N GLY A 301 34.51 27.05 -6.66
CA GLY A 301 35.02 26.83 -5.31
C GLY A 301 34.16 25.96 -4.42
N GLN A 302 32.88 25.73 -4.79
CA GLN A 302 31.97 24.89 -4.00
C GLN A 302 32.45 23.43 -3.97
N VAL A 303 32.37 22.81 -2.78
CA VAL A 303 32.68 21.39 -2.58
C VAL A 303 31.40 20.58 -2.62
N VAL A 304 31.38 19.50 -3.41
CA VAL A 304 30.29 18.55 -3.50
C VAL A 304 30.81 17.14 -3.24
N THR A 305 29.95 16.29 -2.73
CA THR A 305 30.25 14.87 -2.55
C THR A 305 29.82 14.12 -3.81
N ILE A 306 30.70 13.32 -4.40
CA ILE A 306 30.42 12.47 -5.56
C ILE A 306 30.34 11.03 -5.12
N TYR A 307 29.20 10.39 -5.39
CA TYR A 307 28.89 9.04 -4.95
C TYR A 307 29.17 7.94 -6.00
N SER A 308 28.99 8.24 -7.28
CA SER A 308 29.12 7.25 -8.35
C SER A 308 29.63 7.89 -9.63
N PRO A 309 30.96 7.97 -9.82
CA PRO A 309 31.51 8.49 -11.09
C PRO A 309 31.24 7.46 -12.22
N LYS A 310 30.72 7.95 -13.35
CA LYS A 310 30.46 7.13 -14.54
C LYS A 310 30.70 7.96 -15.81
N ASN A 311 31.55 7.46 -16.70
CA ASN A 311 31.80 8.06 -18.04
C ASN A 311 32.08 9.56 -17.98
N GLY A 312 32.93 10.04 -17.04
CA GLY A 312 33.26 11.46 -16.87
C GLY A 312 32.20 12.32 -16.18
N TRP A 313 31.14 11.73 -15.68
CA TRP A 313 30.09 12.36 -14.90
C TRP A 313 30.09 11.84 -13.44
N GLY A 314 29.82 12.74 -12.50
CA GLY A 314 29.73 12.40 -11.07
C GLY A 314 28.33 12.67 -10.53
N ASN A 315 27.77 11.73 -9.76
CA ASN A 315 26.49 11.92 -9.11
C ASN A 315 26.66 12.62 -7.77
N THR A 316 25.96 13.73 -7.56
CA THR A 316 26.02 14.52 -6.31
C THR A 316 25.02 14.06 -5.25
N THR A 317 24.24 13.01 -5.52
CA THR A 317 23.31 12.40 -4.56
C THR A 317 23.49 10.89 -4.52
N SER A 318 23.29 10.26 -3.38
CA SER A 318 23.31 8.80 -3.23
C SER A 318 22.18 8.09 -4.00
N SER A 319 21.08 8.80 -4.30
CA SER A 319 19.88 8.29 -4.98
C SER A 319 19.86 8.44 -6.51
N GLY A 320 20.85 9.06 -7.12
CA GLY A 320 21.10 8.84 -8.52
C GLY A 320 20.62 9.87 -9.56
N ASN A 321 20.06 11.04 -9.22
CA ASN A 321 19.43 11.91 -10.23
C ASN A 321 20.07 13.31 -10.40
N ARG A 322 21.26 13.56 -9.90
CA ARG A 322 21.92 14.87 -9.96
C ARG A 322 23.37 14.74 -10.39
N TRP A 323 23.64 14.95 -11.66
CA TRP A 323 24.92 14.67 -12.30
C TRP A 323 25.67 15.94 -12.67
N VAL A 324 27.00 15.95 -12.42
CA VAL A 324 27.94 17.01 -12.82
C VAL A 324 29.04 16.45 -13.68
N CYS A 325 29.54 17.25 -14.62
CA CYS A 325 30.66 16.86 -15.46
C CYS A 325 31.96 16.95 -14.66
N MET A 326 32.64 15.81 -14.45
CA MET A 326 33.83 15.69 -13.60
C MET A 326 35.05 16.41 -14.12
N LYS A 327 35.08 16.76 -15.42
CA LYS A 327 36.14 17.58 -16.03
C LYS A 327 36.41 18.88 -15.28
N TYR A 328 35.43 19.42 -14.61
CA TYR A 328 35.46 20.69 -13.89
C TYR A 328 35.59 20.56 -12.39
N PHE A 329 36.02 19.40 -11.90
CA PHE A 329 36.12 19.13 -10.45
C PHE A 329 37.48 18.54 -10.09
N LYS A 330 38.06 19.01 -9.00
CA LYS A 330 39.31 18.48 -8.41
C LYS A 330 39.00 17.84 -7.05
N LYS A 331 39.52 16.65 -6.82
CA LYS A 331 39.39 15.95 -5.56
C LYS A 331 39.99 16.77 -4.41
N VAL A 332 39.32 16.78 -3.24
CA VAL A 332 39.75 17.53 -2.03
C VAL A 332 39.98 16.56 -0.90
#